data_675a8171cf3f0e59689dcccbadf5854c
#
_entry.id   675a8171cf3f0e59689dcccbadf5854c
#
_cell.length_a   1.000
_cell.length_b   1.000
_cell.length_c   1.000
_cell.angle_alpha   90.00
_cell.angle_beta   90.00
_cell.angle_gamma   90.00
#
_symmetry.space_group_name_H-M   'P 1'
#
loop_
_entity.id
_entity.type
_entity.pdbx_description
1 polymer ?
#
loop_
_entity_poly.entity_id
_entity_poly.type
_entity_poly.pdbx_seq_one_letter_code
_entity_poly.pdbx_strand_id
1 'polypeptide(L)'
;MIKAESAAVNSELGIISASMGVAIRQAADEIVRGEMADQFPVDVFQTGSGTSTNMNMNEVIASRAAEILGEPVHPNDHVNASQSSNDTFPSAARVAAVVQLRTTLLPTLDSLRASLVDLSNRHEATVKMARTHLMDAVPMTFGQEVGGWARAVELSSERIKAMLPRLAELPVGGTAVGTGLNAPRGFGSMVAKRLSARTTSAFTEASNHFEAQSSQDAMVEAGATMKIVALSLNKIAGDLRLLGSGPNGGLGEIILPALQAGSSIMPGKVNPVIPEMVQQVAAQVVGNDATMTFAATMSTLQLNTAMPVTARSLMSSIHLLANAASLLDAKCIRGIEVDRERMRRNAERSPAIVTALAPRIGYDAATKLVHQAEEQGVSLAELIEQRDVGASPIGDALLAMTRPAD
;
A
#
# COMPACT_ATOMS: atom_id res chain seq x y z
N MET A 1 -1.82 21.11 11.26
CA MET A 1 -0.36 21.17 11.51
C MET A 1 0.30 22.36 10.79
N ILE A 2 0.19 22.55 9.46
CA ILE A 2 0.87 23.69 8.77
C ILE A 2 0.52 25.03 9.40
N LYS A 3 -0.76 25.33 9.62
CA LYS A 3 -1.19 26.59 10.26
C LYS A 3 -0.58 26.80 11.65
N ALA A 4 -0.47 25.75 12.44
CA ALA A 4 0.17 25.81 13.77
C ALA A 4 1.66 26.19 13.67
N GLU A 5 2.40 25.55 12.76
CA GLU A 5 3.83 25.81 12.61
C GLU A 5 4.11 27.14 11.90
N SER A 6 3.24 27.52 10.93
CA SER A 6 3.30 28.85 10.29
C SER A 6 3.09 29.98 11.31
N ALA A 7 2.12 29.85 12.23
CA ALA A 7 1.89 30.83 13.27
C ALA A 7 3.09 30.96 14.22
N ALA A 8 3.72 29.84 14.60
CA ALA A 8 4.94 29.87 15.41
C ALA A 8 6.09 30.56 14.69
N VAL A 9 6.30 30.28 13.38
CA VAL A 9 7.34 30.94 12.56
C VAL A 9 7.04 32.42 12.38
N ASN A 10 5.80 32.81 12.07
CA ASN A 10 5.42 34.22 11.94
C ASN A 10 5.60 34.99 13.24
N SER A 11 5.38 34.36 14.39
CA SER A 11 5.67 34.95 15.69
C SER A 11 7.18 35.14 15.92
N GLU A 12 8.01 34.14 15.57
CA GLU A 12 9.48 34.27 15.66
C GLU A 12 10.04 35.36 14.74
N LEU A 13 9.43 35.57 13.58
CA LEU A 13 9.81 36.56 12.59
C LEU A 13 9.19 37.94 12.86
N GLY A 14 8.39 38.09 13.91
CA GLY A 14 7.78 39.37 14.30
C GLY A 14 6.63 39.83 13.39
N ILE A 15 6.06 38.93 12.58
CA ILE A 15 4.91 39.22 11.70
C ILE A 15 3.62 39.31 12.50
N ILE A 16 3.44 38.46 13.51
CA ILE A 16 2.36 38.49 14.48
C ILE A 16 2.92 38.50 15.91
N SER A 17 2.13 38.95 16.87
CA SER A 17 2.56 38.95 18.28
C SER A 17 2.76 37.55 18.82
N ALA A 18 3.60 37.40 19.86
CA ALA A 18 3.84 36.10 20.49
C ALA A 18 2.56 35.48 21.08
N SER A 19 1.70 36.27 21.72
CA SER A 19 0.43 35.83 22.27
C SER A 19 -0.53 35.31 21.18
N MET A 20 -0.62 36.03 20.06
CA MET A 20 -1.42 35.65 18.92
C MET A 20 -0.90 34.34 18.26
N GLY A 21 0.42 34.20 18.11
CA GLY A 21 1.03 32.98 17.60
C GLY A 21 0.71 31.75 18.46
N VAL A 22 0.71 31.90 19.80
CA VAL A 22 0.34 30.85 20.75
C VAL A 22 -1.14 30.48 20.61
N ALA A 23 -2.05 31.46 20.52
CA ALA A 23 -3.49 31.23 20.41
C ALA A 23 -3.86 30.54 19.09
N ILE A 24 -3.32 30.98 17.96
CA ILE A 24 -3.51 30.35 16.65
C ILE A 24 -2.98 28.91 16.65
N ARG A 25 -1.80 28.67 17.23
CA ARG A 25 -1.23 27.33 17.35
C ARG A 25 -2.11 26.41 18.16
N GLN A 26 -2.60 26.87 19.33
CA GLN A 26 -3.48 26.10 20.19
C GLN A 26 -4.78 25.73 19.45
N ALA A 27 -5.46 26.70 18.83
CA ALA A 27 -6.67 26.46 18.04
C ALA A 27 -6.44 25.43 16.90
N ALA A 28 -5.32 25.55 16.18
CA ALA A 28 -4.96 24.61 15.13
C ALA A 28 -4.64 23.22 15.68
N ASP A 29 -4.10 23.10 16.89
CA ASP A 29 -3.82 21.82 17.54
C ASP A 29 -5.11 21.15 18.07
N GLU A 30 -6.12 21.88 18.47
CA GLU A 30 -7.47 21.35 18.79
C GLU A 30 -8.07 20.69 17.54
N ILE A 31 -7.99 21.33 16.37
CA ILE A 31 -8.45 20.74 15.09
C ILE A 31 -7.66 19.48 14.73
N VAL A 32 -6.35 19.45 14.94
CA VAL A 32 -5.52 18.26 14.69
C VAL A 32 -5.94 17.07 15.55
N ARG A 33 -6.45 17.32 16.76
CA ARG A 33 -7.01 16.28 17.63
C ARG A 33 -8.41 15.80 17.23
N GLY A 34 -9.01 16.40 16.18
CA GLY A 34 -10.34 16.06 15.67
C GLY A 34 -11.48 16.87 16.30
N GLU A 35 -11.17 17.91 17.07
CA GLU A 35 -12.17 18.83 17.59
C GLU A 35 -12.73 19.72 16.46
N MET A 36 -13.98 20.16 16.59
CA MET A 36 -14.65 21.05 15.61
C MET A 36 -14.76 20.46 14.18
N ALA A 37 -14.82 19.13 14.02
CA ALA A 37 -14.91 18.49 12.71
C ALA A 37 -16.16 18.90 11.91
N ASP A 38 -17.25 19.25 12.59
CA ASP A 38 -18.53 19.75 12.04
C ASP A 38 -18.41 21.16 11.41
N GLN A 39 -17.33 21.88 11.69
CA GLN A 39 -17.09 23.23 11.16
C GLN A 39 -16.43 23.21 9.77
N PHE A 40 -16.27 22.06 9.13
CA PHE A 40 -15.64 21.90 7.83
C PHE A 40 -16.60 21.32 6.77
N PRO A 41 -17.61 22.08 6.32
CA PRO A 41 -18.64 21.60 5.40
C PRO A 41 -18.21 21.63 3.92
N VAL A 42 -17.03 22.15 3.60
CA VAL A 42 -16.59 22.35 2.22
C VAL A 42 -16.35 21.03 1.51
N ASP A 43 -16.99 20.83 0.35
CA ASP A 43 -16.82 19.63 -0.47
C ASP A 43 -15.43 19.54 -1.10
N VAL A 44 -15.03 18.34 -1.48
CA VAL A 44 -13.79 18.07 -2.24
C VAL A 44 -13.85 18.72 -3.63
N PHE A 45 -15.02 18.70 -4.27
CA PHE A 45 -15.25 19.37 -5.56
C PHE A 45 -15.52 20.86 -5.34
N GLN A 46 -14.44 21.61 -5.29
CA GLN A 46 -14.39 23.04 -4.98
C GLN A 46 -13.44 23.76 -5.95
N THR A 47 -13.04 24.99 -5.66
CA THR A 47 -11.99 25.67 -6.43
C THR A 47 -10.71 24.84 -6.44
N GLY A 48 -10.12 24.66 -7.62
CA GLY A 48 -9.08 23.65 -7.87
C GLY A 48 -7.78 23.82 -7.11
N SER A 49 -7.51 25.01 -6.58
CA SER A 49 -6.36 25.29 -5.69
C SER A 49 -6.60 24.91 -4.23
N GLY A 50 -7.83 24.49 -3.85
CA GLY A 50 -8.21 24.23 -2.48
C GLY A 50 -8.42 25.48 -1.62
N THR A 51 -8.62 26.64 -2.26
CA THR A 51 -8.78 27.91 -1.56
C THR A 51 -9.97 27.92 -0.61
N SER A 52 -11.10 27.30 -0.98
CA SER A 52 -12.27 27.22 -0.10
C SER A 52 -11.95 26.48 1.21
N THR A 53 -11.23 25.37 1.14
CA THR A 53 -10.76 24.64 2.33
C THR A 53 -9.76 25.46 3.14
N ASN A 54 -8.82 26.14 2.48
CA ASN A 54 -7.85 26.98 3.18
C ASN A 54 -8.52 28.15 3.91
N MET A 55 -9.50 28.81 3.27
CA MET A 55 -10.27 29.90 3.90
C MET A 55 -11.12 29.39 5.06
N ASN A 56 -11.84 28.29 4.90
CA ASN A 56 -12.60 27.68 5.98
C ASN A 56 -11.71 27.33 7.17
N MET A 57 -10.55 26.74 6.93
CA MET A 57 -9.55 26.45 7.98
C MET A 57 -9.08 27.73 8.70
N ASN A 58 -8.81 28.81 7.93
CA ASN A 58 -8.39 30.09 8.50
C ASN A 58 -9.48 30.70 9.38
N GLU A 59 -10.74 30.65 8.94
CA GLU A 59 -11.89 31.21 9.66
C GLU A 59 -12.16 30.48 10.98
N VAL A 60 -12.16 29.12 10.94
CA VAL A 60 -12.34 28.30 12.15
C VAL A 60 -11.21 28.55 13.15
N ILE A 61 -9.94 28.55 12.69
CA ILE A 61 -8.79 28.85 13.55
C ILE A 61 -8.88 30.26 14.10
N ALA A 62 -9.22 31.27 13.29
CA ALA A 62 -9.30 32.66 13.73
C ALA A 62 -10.37 32.87 14.80
N SER A 63 -11.55 32.28 14.60
CA SER A 63 -12.65 32.32 15.58
C SER A 63 -12.23 31.68 16.92
N ARG A 64 -11.66 30.50 16.85
CA ARG A 64 -11.21 29.79 18.06
C ARG A 64 -10.04 30.47 18.75
N ALA A 65 -9.07 30.98 17.99
CA ALA A 65 -7.93 31.72 18.53
C ALA A 65 -8.36 33.04 19.20
N ALA A 66 -9.37 33.73 18.65
CA ALA A 66 -9.94 34.93 19.27
C ALA A 66 -10.59 34.62 20.63
N GLU A 67 -11.31 33.50 20.77
CA GLU A 67 -11.83 33.06 22.06
C GLU A 67 -10.72 32.77 23.08
N ILE A 68 -9.62 32.12 22.64
CA ILE A 68 -8.48 31.78 23.50
C ILE A 68 -7.73 33.05 23.94
N LEU A 69 -7.52 33.98 23.00
CA LEU A 69 -6.72 35.19 23.22
C LEU A 69 -7.50 36.28 23.96
N GLY A 70 -8.83 36.33 23.78
CA GLY A 70 -9.68 37.41 24.28
C GLY A 70 -9.63 38.67 23.41
N GLU A 71 -9.00 38.62 22.22
CA GLU A 71 -8.84 39.71 21.26
C GLU A 71 -9.15 39.22 19.84
N PRO A 72 -9.55 40.11 18.91
CA PRO A 72 -9.85 39.71 17.52
C PRO A 72 -8.63 39.13 16.80
N VAL A 73 -8.82 37.97 16.14
CA VAL A 73 -7.85 37.35 15.26
C VAL A 73 -8.42 37.33 13.84
N HIS A 74 -7.67 37.92 12.90
CA HIS A 74 -8.13 38.00 11.50
C HIS A 74 -7.68 36.75 10.70
N PRO A 75 -8.58 36.10 9.92
CA PRO A 75 -8.25 34.88 9.19
C PRO A 75 -7.16 35.07 8.13
N ASN A 76 -7.12 36.21 7.46
CA ASN A 76 -6.14 36.49 6.40
C ASN A 76 -4.87 37.15 6.95
N ASP A 77 -4.99 38.18 7.78
CA ASP A 77 -3.85 38.98 8.21
C ASP A 77 -3.00 38.28 9.26
N HIS A 78 -3.62 37.38 10.07
CA HIS A 78 -2.95 36.66 11.14
C HIS A 78 -2.80 35.16 10.88
N VAL A 79 -3.88 34.42 10.64
CA VAL A 79 -3.81 32.95 10.47
C VAL A 79 -3.15 32.58 9.14
N ASN A 80 -3.43 33.34 8.07
CA ASN A 80 -2.87 33.10 6.74
C ASN A 80 -1.62 33.96 6.43
N ALA A 81 -1.10 34.71 7.39
CA ALA A 81 0.10 35.53 7.20
C ALA A 81 1.25 34.72 6.59
N SER A 82 1.96 35.29 5.62
CA SER A 82 3.07 34.68 4.89
C SER A 82 2.72 33.49 4.03
N GLN A 83 1.41 33.25 3.74
CA GLN A 83 0.93 32.05 3.06
C GLN A 83 -0.03 32.39 1.90
N SER A 84 -0.22 31.42 1.02
CA SER A 84 -1.31 31.38 0.04
C SER A 84 -1.96 29.99 0.10
N SER A 85 -3.21 29.85 -0.35
CA SER A 85 -3.80 28.53 -0.59
C SER A 85 -2.99 27.71 -1.60
N ASN A 86 -2.34 28.40 -2.54
CA ASN A 86 -1.58 27.78 -3.64
C ASN A 86 -0.32 27.03 -3.19
N ASP A 87 0.29 27.43 -2.08
CA ASP A 87 1.43 26.73 -1.46
C ASP A 87 1.03 25.91 -0.25
N THR A 88 0.06 26.37 0.56
CA THR A 88 -0.34 25.74 1.81
C THR A 88 -1.16 24.48 1.59
N PHE A 89 -2.13 24.48 0.64
CA PHE A 89 -2.98 23.31 0.41
C PHE A 89 -2.19 22.09 -0.11
N PRO A 90 -1.36 22.21 -1.18
CA PRO A 90 -0.55 21.08 -1.63
C PRO A 90 0.49 20.65 -0.57
N SER A 91 1.04 21.57 0.20
CA SER A 91 1.91 21.22 1.33
C SER A 91 1.17 20.40 2.39
N ALA A 92 -0.07 20.78 2.73
CA ALA A 92 -0.89 20.03 3.68
C ALA A 92 -1.21 18.60 3.18
N ALA A 93 -1.54 18.46 1.90
CA ALA A 93 -1.78 17.16 1.28
C ALA A 93 -0.53 16.27 1.31
N ARG A 94 0.64 16.81 0.97
CA ARG A 94 1.92 16.08 1.03
C ARG A 94 2.29 15.69 2.46
N VAL A 95 2.16 16.60 3.44
CA VAL A 95 2.40 16.30 4.86
C VAL A 95 1.49 15.18 5.35
N ALA A 96 0.19 15.25 5.07
CA ALA A 96 -0.77 14.23 5.45
C ALA A 96 -0.41 12.87 4.84
N ALA A 97 -0.09 12.82 3.56
CA ALA A 97 0.31 11.59 2.87
C ALA A 97 1.59 10.99 3.45
N VAL A 98 2.65 11.78 3.65
CA VAL A 98 3.92 11.31 4.24
C VAL A 98 3.71 10.74 5.64
N VAL A 99 2.94 11.43 6.48
CA VAL A 99 2.64 10.97 7.84
C VAL A 99 1.89 9.64 7.79
N GLN A 100 0.82 9.52 7.02
CA GLN A 100 0.02 8.29 6.92
C GLN A 100 0.81 7.12 6.32
N LEU A 101 1.64 7.39 5.33
CA LEU A 101 2.53 6.36 4.77
C LEU A 101 3.49 5.81 5.82
N ARG A 102 4.10 6.69 6.64
CA ARG A 102 5.08 6.30 7.65
C ARG A 102 4.47 5.67 8.89
N THR A 103 3.35 6.21 9.36
CA THR A 103 2.75 5.79 10.65
C THR A 103 1.72 4.68 10.51
N THR A 104 1.20 4.45 9.30
CA THR A 104 0.11 3.50 9.09
C THR A 104 0.45 2.45 8.03
N LEU A 105 0.68 2.83 6.78
CA LEU A 105 0.82 1.87 5.69
C LEU A 105 2.12 1.06 5.79
N LEU A 106 3.28 1.70 5.97
CA LEU A 106 4.56 1.00 6.07
C LEU A 106 4.61 0.00 7.23
N PRO A 107 4.22 0.35 8.48
CA PRO A 107 4.16 -0.62 9.57
C PRO A 107 3.21 -1.80 9.29
N THR A 108 2.09 -1.54 8.62
CA THR A 108 1.13 -2.59 8.27
C THR A 108 1.70 -3.55 7.21
N LEU A 109 2.38 -3.03 6.19
CA LEU A 109 3.07 -3.86 5.20
C LEU A 109 4.22 -4.67 5.83
N ASP A 110 4.96 -4.09 6.77
CA ASP A 110 6.01 -4.79 7.50
C ASP A 110 5.44 -5.94 8.36
N SER A 111 4.27 -5.75 8.99
CA SER A 111 3.56 -6.81 9.72
C SER A 111 3.12 -7.95 8.78
N LEU A 112 2.48 -7.62 7.66
CA LEU A 112 2.06 -8.60 6.65
C LEU A 112 3.26 -9.37 6.12
N ARG A 113 4.36 -8.68 5.78
CA ARG A 113 5.61 -9.32 5.34
C ARG A 113 6.15 -10.30 6.37
N ALA A 114 6.17 -9.90 7.64
CA ALA A 114 6.66 -10.78 8.72
C ALA A 114 5.82 -12.06 8.84
N SER A 115 4.49 -11.96 8.76
CA SER A 115 3.60 -13.11 8.78
C SER A 115 3.77 -14.02 7.56
N LEU A 116 4.01 -13.44 6.37
CA LEU A 116 4.32 -14.21 5.16
C LEU A 116 5.67 -14.92 5.27
N VAL A 117 6.69 -14.29 5.82
CA VAL A 117 8.00 -14.92 6.07
C VAL A 117 7.86 -16.09 7.05
N ASP A 118 7.11 -15.91 8.13
CA ASP A 118 6.82 -16.99 9.09
C ASP A 118 6.10 -18.16 8.42
N LEU A 119 5.07 -17.90 7.64
CA LEU A 119 4.34 -18.92 6.88
C LEU A 119 5.26 -19.64 5.88
N SER A 120 6.12 -18.90 5.16
CA SER A 120 7.12 -19.45 4.24
C SER A 120 8.04 -20.43 4.96
N ASN A 121 8.63 -20.03 6.10
CA ASN A 121 9.56 -20.85 6.88
C ASN A 121 8.90 -22.13 7.43
N ARG A 122 7.66 -22.03 7.92
CA ARG A 122 6.90 -23.21 8.40
C ARG A 122 6.62 -24.26 7.33
N HIS A 123 6.66 -23.87 6.06
CA HIS A 123 6.35 -24.70 4.90
C HIS A 123 7.51 -24.83 3.92
N GLU A 124 8.75 -24.60 4.37
CA GLU A 124 9.97 -24.68 3.55
C GLU A 124 10.11 -26.05 2.86
N ALA A 125 9.71 -27.13 3.51
CA ALA A 125 9.77 -28.50 2.99
C ALA A 125 8.40 -29.04 2.51
N THR A 126 7.35 -28.23 2.46
CA THR A 126 6.03 -28.67 2.01
C THR A 126 5.97 -28.65 0.49
N VAL A 127 6.22 -29.79 -0.14
CA VAL A 127 6.21 -29.94 -1.61
C VAL A 127 4.80 -29.80 -2.17
N LYS A 128 4.69 -29.08 -3.26
CA LYS A 128 3.48 -28.91 -4.06
C LYS A 128 3.79 -28.89 -5.55
N MET A 129 2.76 -29.01 -6.37
CA MET A 129 2.85 -28.76 -7.80
C MET A 129 2.75 -27.27 -8.10
N ALA A 130 3.78 -26.70 -8.76
CA ALA A 130 3.68 -25.37 -9.36
C ALA A 130 2.74 -25.40 -10.57
N ARG A 131 2.16 -24.25 -10.87
CA ARG A 131 1.29 -24.08 -12.06
C ARG A 131 1.69 -22.84 -12.83
N THR A 132 1.85 -23.01 -14.13
CA THR A 132 1.95 -21.93 -15.10
C THR A 132 0.81 -22.04 -16.08
N HIS A 133 0.17 -20.94 -16.44
CA HIS A 133 -1.07 -20.95 -17.25
C HIS A 133 -2.20 -21.81 -16.62
N LEU A 134 -2.19 -22.00 -15.30
CA LEU A 134 -3.05 -22.92 -14.53
C LEU A 134 -2.85 -24.42 -14.89
N MET A 135 -1.86 -24.76 -15.71
CA MET A 135 -1.45 -26.10 -16.03
C MET A 135 -0.30 -26.55 -15.11
N ASP A 136 -0.19 -27.84 -14.86
CA ASP A 136 0.88 -28.41 -14.06
C ASP A 136 2.24 -28.06 -14.66
N ALA A 137 3.15 -27.62 -13.81
CA ALA A 137 4.53 -27.31 -14.18
C ALA A 137 5.50 -28.27 -13.45
N VAL A 138 6.41 -27.75 -12.65
CA VAL A 138 7.38 -28.54 -11.90
C VAL A 138 7.11 -28.46 -10.41
N PRO A 139 7.60 -29.41 -9.60
CA PRO A 139 7.51 -29.32 -8.15
C PRO A 139 8.19 -28.06 -7.61
N MET A 140 7.58 -27.48 -6.59
CA MET A 140 8.12 -26.42 -5.74
C MET A 140 7.66 -26.64 -4.31
N THR A 141 8.12 -25.81 -3.37
CA THR A 141 7.56 -25.82 -2.01
C THR A 141 6.52 -24.70 -1.84
N PHE A 142 5.56 -24.92 -0.95
CA PHE A 142 4.62 -23.86 -0.57
C PHE A 142 5.37 -22.69 0.11
N GLY A 143 6.44 -23.00 0.84
CA GLY A 143 7.32 -21.98 1.41
C GLY A 143 7.94 -21.07 0.34
N GLN A 144 8.40 -21.61 -0.79
CA GLN A 144 8.93 -20.81 -1.91
C GLN A 144 7.85 -19.91 -2.53
N GLU A 145 6.64 -20.40 -2.71
CA GLU A 145 5.51 -19.61 -3.23
C GLU A 145 5.18 -18.43 -2.31
N VAL A 146 5.03 -18.69 -1.01
CA VAL A 146 4.75 -17.66 0.00
C VAL A 146 5.94 -16.69 0.17
N GLY A 147 7.17 -17.19 0.06
CA GLY A 147 8.38 -16.36 0.05
C GLY A 147 8.39 -15.34 -1.09
N GLY A 148 7.88 -15.73 -2.27
CA GLY A 148 7.65 -14.82 -3.39
C GLY A 148 6.65 -13.71 -3.07
N TRP A 149 5.57 -14.02 -2.34
CA TRP A 149 4.61 -13.02 -1.87
C TRP A 149 5.23 -12.07 -0.85
N ALA A 150 6.00 -12.60 0.10
CA ALA A 150 6.73 -11.81 1.09
C ALA A 150 7.67 -10.80 0.41
N ARG A 151 8.42 -11.23 -0.62
CA ARG A 151 9.32 -10.36 -1.39
C ARG A 151 8.55 -9.27 -2.16
N ALA A 152 7.39 -9.57 -2.71
CA ALA A 152 6.56 -8.57 -3.39
C ALA A 152 6.09 -7.46 -2.44
N VAL A 153 5.73 -7.81 -1.20
CA VAL A 153 5.37 -6.84 -0.15
C VAL A 153 6.58 -6.02 0.29
N GLU A 154 7.74 -6.64 0.45
CA GLU A 154 9.00 -5.96 0.77
C GLU A 154 9.37 -4.92 -0.30
N LEU A 155 9.35 -5.30 -1.58
CA LEU A 155 9.59 -4.39 -2.70
C LEU A 155 8.58 -3.24 -2.76
N SER A 156 7.34 -3.47 -2.33
CA SER A 156 6.32 -2.43 -2.20
C SER A 156 6.69 -1.41 -1.13
N SER A 157 7.18 -1.86 0.03
CA SER A 157 7.69 -0.99 1.10
C SER A 157 8.93 -0.21 0.66
N GLU A 158 9.85 -0.84 -0.09
CA GLU A 158 11.04 -0.18 -0.65
C GLU A 158 10.65 0.95 -1.62
N ARG A 159 9.67 0.72 -2.52
CA ARG A 159 9.16 1.75 -3.44
C ARG A 159 8.57 2.93 -2.71
N ILE A 160 7.76 2.68 -1.67
CA ILE A 160 7.21 3.77 -0.83
C ILE A 160 8.35 4.57 -0.21
N LYS A 161 9.34 3.92 0.41
CA LYS A 161 10.49 4.59 1.03
C LYS A 161 11.29 5.43 0.03
N ALA A 162 11.45 4.94 -1.20
CA ALA A 162 12.21 5.62 -2.25
C ALA A 162 11.53 6.90 -2.79
N MET A 163 10.19 6.97 -2.79
CA MET A 163 9.46 8.16 -3.27
C MET A 163 9.24 9.21 -2.17
N LEU A 164 9.32 8.83 -0.87
CA LEU A 164 9.06 9.74 0.24
C LEU A 164 9.85 11.03 0.21
N PRO A 165 11.16 11.07 -0.13
CA PRO A 165 11.91 12.35 -0.16
C PRO A 165 11.30 13.36 -1.12
N ARG A 166 10.86 12.95 -2.32
CA ARG A 166 10.24 13.84 -3.31
C ARG A 166 8.87 14.32 -2.86
N LEU A 167 8.07 13.44 -2.24
CA LEU A 167 6.78 13.81 -1.68
C LEU A 167 6.90 14.75 -0.47
N ALA A 168 8.02 14.70 0.25
CA ALA A 168 8.31 15.51 1.43
C ALA A 168 8.87 16.91 1.12
N GLU A 169 9.14 17.24 -0.14
CA GLU A 169 9.45 18.60 -0.57
C GLU A 169 8.16 19.44 -0.60
N LEU A 170 8.11 20.50 0.20
CA LEU A 170 6.88 21.26 0.42
C LEU A 170 6.87 22.59 -0.35
N PRO A 171 5.79 22.92 -1.09
CA PRO A 171 5.62 24.22 -1.74
C PRO A 171 5.55 25.42 -0.79
N VAL A 172 5.32 25.21 0.52
CA VAL A 172 5.17 26.27 1.51
C VAL A 172 6.34 27.26 1.46
N GLY A 173 6.01 28.55 1.43
CA GLY A 173 6.97 29.64 1.22
C GLY A 173 6.94 30.24 -0.19
N GLY A 174 6.39 29.53 -1.18
CA GLY A 174 6.24 30.03 -2.55
C GLY A 174 5.10 31.04 -2.74
N THR A 175 4.16 31.05 -1.82
CA THR A 175 2.97 31.91 -1.79
C THR A 175 2.11 31.79 -3.07
N ALA A 176 1.76 32.90 -3.72
CA ALA A 176 0.77 32.92 -4.81
C ALA A 176 1.20 32.12 -6.05
N VAL A 177 2.46 32.23 -6.48
CA VAL A 177 2.95 31.70 -7.77
C VAL A 177 4.35 31.08 -7.69
N GLY A 178 4.98 31.02 -6.51
CA GLY A 178 6.34 30.52 -6.33
C GLY A 178 7.41 31.59 -6.09
N THR A 179 7.05 32.87 -6.12
CA THR A 179 8.01 33.98 -5.88
C THR A 179 8.26 34.31 -4.42
N GLY A 180 7.46 33.76 -3.50
CA GLY A 180 7.52 34.09 -2.08
C GLY A 180 7.02 35.48 -1.74
N LEU A 181 6.20 36.11 -2.58
CA LEU A 181 5.66 37.44 -2.34
C LEU A 181 4.93 37.51 -0.99
N ASN A 182 5.26 38.50 -0.15
CA ASN A 182 4.73 38.68 1.21
C ASN A 182 5.14 37.62 2.24
N ALA A 183 6.02 36.68 1.92
CA ALA A 183 6.63 35.79 2.91
C ALA A 183 8.03 36.27 3.27
N PRO A 184 8.38 36.29 4.56
CA PRO A 184 9.76 36.57 4.97
C PRO A 184 10.74 35.52 4.45
N ARG A 185 11.97 35.94 4.18
CA ARG A 185 13.03 35.03 3.74
C ARG A 185 13.22 33.89 4.75
N GLY A 186 13.21 32.64 4.29
CA GLY A 186 13.40 31.46 5.12
C GLY A 186 12.13 30.94 5.81
N PHE A 187 10.97 31.58 5.58
CA PHE A 187 9.71 31.15 6.15
C PHE A 187 9.41 29.68 5.84
N GLY A 188 9.49 29.28 4.57
CA GLY A 188 9.19 27.90 4.13
C GLY A 188 10.10 26.87 4.81
N SER A 189 11.40 27.12 4.85
CA SER A 189 12.37 26.20 5.48
C SER A 189 12.18 26.10 7.00
N MET A 190 11.83 27.19 7.68
CA MET A 190 11.52 27.16 9.11
C MET A 190 10.24 26.35 9.39
N VAL A 191 9.18 26.51 8.58
CA VAL A 191 7.94 25.72 8.69
C VAL A 191 8.23 24.24 8.44
N ALA A 192 8.95 23.89 7.36
CA ALA A 192 9.32 22.51 7.04
C ALA A 192 10.14 21.86 8.17
N LYS A 193 11.11 22.59 8.75
CA LYS A 193 11.89 22.11 9.90
C LYS A 193 11.02 21.83 11.12
N ARG A 194 10.06 22.71 11.44
CA ARG A 194 9.13 22.51 12.56
C ARG A 194 8.18 21.34 12.34
N LEU A 195 7.66 21.19 11.11
CA LEU A 195 6.86 20.04 10.72
C LEU A 195 7.64 18.73 10.85
N SER A 196 8.93 18.76 10.46
CA SER A 196 9.82 17.60 10.61
C SER A 196 9.98 17.18 12.07
N ALA A 197 10.21 18.13 12.96
CA ALA A 197 10.33 17.86 14.40
C ALA A 197 9.01 17.33 15.00
N ARG A 198 7.87 17.88 14.55
CA ARG A 198 6.54 17.51 15.05
C ARG A 198 6.08 16.12 14.63
N THR A 199 6.45 15.68 13.42
CA THR A 199 5.96 14.45 12.82
C THR A 199 6.98 13.31 12.76
N THR A 200 8.23 13.58 13.22
CA THR A 200 9.36 12.67 13.05
C THR A 200 9.61 12.24 11.60
N SER A 201 9.23 13.11 10.64
CA SER A 201 9.39 12.89 9.20
C SER A 201 10.27 14.00 8.62
N ALA A 202 11.14 13.69 7.67
CA ALA A 202 12.01 14.68 7.05
C ALA A 202 11.26 15.47 5.97
N PHE A 203 10.82 16.69 6.28
CA PHE A 203 10.27 17.64 5.33
C PHE A 203 11.32 18.70 4.98
N THR A 204 11.30 19.14 3.74
CA THR A 204 12.13 20.23 3.24
C THR A 204 11.27 21.23 2.49
N GLU A 205 11.72 22.48 2.43
CA GLU A 205 11.18 23.46 1.49
C GLU A 205 11.54 23.02 0.07
N ALA A 206 10.63 23.18 -0.87
CA ALA A 206 10.88 22.82 -2.27
C ALA A 206 12.03 23.62 -2.84
N SER A 207 12.91 22.96 -3.58
CA SER A 207 14.05 23.59 -4.26
C SER A 207 13.60 24.56 -5.37
N ASN A 208 12.40 24.32 -5.91
CA ASN A 208 11.75 25.16 -6.91
C ASN A 208 10.25 25.23 -6.64
N HIS A 209 9.78 26.36 -6.10
CA HIS A 209 8.37 26.57 -5.78
C HIS A 209 7.48 26.66 -7.03
N PHE A 210 8.02 27.10 -8.17
CA PHE A 210 7.25 27.20 -9.42
C PHE A 210 6.84 25.79 -9.90
N GLU A 211 7.76 24.83 -9.86
CA GLU A 211 7.47 23.43 -10.14
C GLU A 211 6.51 22.87 -9.08
N ALA A 212 6.82 23.02 -7.80
CA ALA A 212 6.10 22.37 -6.71
C ALA A 212 4.64 22.80 -6.57
N GLN A 213 4.26 23.99 -7.09
CA GLN A 213 2.88 24.52 -7.11
C GLN A 213 2.15 24.23 -8.41
N SER A 214 2.85 24.29 -9.55
CA SER A 214 2.24 24.09 -10.87
C SER A 214 2.17 22.61 -11.24
N SER A 215 3.21 21.82 -10.95
CA SER A 215 3.22 20.37 -11.15
C SER A 215 2.79 19.63 -9.88
N GLN A 216 2.12 18.50 -10.04
CA GLN A 216 1.79 17.59 -8.93
C GLN A 216 2.46 16.22 -9.09
N ASP A 217 3.60 16.18 -9.78
CA ASP A 217 4.32 14.95 -10.13
C ASP A 217 4.64 14.08 -8.91
N ALA A 218 5.08 14.68 -7.80
CA ALA A 218 5.33 13.94 -6.56
C ALA A 218 4.08 13.26 -5.98
N MET A 219 2.89 13.89 -6.13
CA MET A 219 1.61 13.29 -5.72
C MET A 219 1.19 12.19 -6.69
N VAL A 220 1.40 12.36 -8.00
CA VAL A 220 1.12 11.35 -9.02
C VAL A 220 2.04 10.15 -8.87
N GLU A 221 3.34 10.37 -8.62
CA GLU A 221 4.29 9.29 -8.30
C GLU A 221 3.83 8.48 -7.08
N ALA A 222 3.35 9.16 -6.05
CA ALA A 222 2.80 8.50 -4.86
C ALA A 222 1.56 7.65 -5.23
N GLY A 223 0.64 8.17 -6.03
CA GLY A 223 -0.52 7.43 -6.53
C GLY A 223 -0.14 6.20 -7.34
N ALA A 224 0.80 6.34 -8.28
CA ALA A 224 1.33 5.23 -9.07
C ALA A 224 2.00 4.16 -8.18
N THR A 225 2.70 4.60 -7.13
CA THR A 225 3.27 3.68 -6.13
C THR A 225 2.18 2.93 -5.38
N MET A 226 1.10 3.59 -4.95
CA MET A 226 -0.05 2.94 -4.32
C MET A 226 -0.70 1.91 -5.25
N LYS A 227 -0.83 2.22 -6.54
CA LYS A 227 -1.31 1.26 -7.54
C LYS A 227 -0.42 0.00 -7.59
N ILE A 228 0.91 0.14 -7.59
CA ILE A 228 1.82 -1.02 -7.60
C ILE A 228 1.62 -1.88 -6.34
N VAL A 229 1.49 -1.26 -5.16
CA VAL A 229 1.16 -1.97 -3.90
C VAL A 229 -0.16 -2.72 -4.05
N ALA A 230 -1.20 -2.07 -4.57
CA ALA A 230 -2.52 -2.67 -4.81
C ALA A 230 -2.44 -3.91 -5.72
N LEU A 231 -1.68 -3.82 -6.82
CA LEU A 231 -1.50 -4.94 -7.76
C LEU A 231 -0.75 -6.11 -7.12
N SER A 232 0.25 -5.85 -6.27
CA SER A 232 0.96 -6.89 -5.52
C SER A 232 0.03 -7.62 -4.54
N LEU A 233 -0.78 -6.87 -3.77
CA LEU A 233 -1.77 -7.47 -2.87
C LEU A 233 -2.87 -8.21 -3.62
N ASN A 234 -3.32 -7.68 -4.77
CA ASN A 234 -4.30 -8.32 -5.63
C ASN A 234 -3.81 -9.68 -6.17
N LYS A 235 -2.54 -9.77 -6.56
CA LYS A 235 -1.92 -11.03 -7.00
C LYS A 235 -1.95 -12.07 -5.87
N ILE A 236 -1.53 -11.69 -4.66
CA ILE A 236 -1.56 -12.57 -3.48
C ILE A 236 -3.00 -13.02 -3.20
N ALA A 237 -3.96 -12.11 -3.22
CA ALA A 237 -5.37 -12.42 -2.99
C ALA A 237 -5.94 -13.37 -4.04
N GLY A 238 -5.55 -13.20 -5.31
CA GLY A 238 -5.92 -14.09 -6.40
C GLY A 238 -5.40 -15.51 -6.19
N ASP A 239 -4.14 -15.67 -5.82
CA ASP A 239 -3.52 -16.97 -5.53
C ASP A 239 -4.20 -17.65 -4.33
N LEU A 240 -4.44 -16.92 -3.24
CA LEU A 240 -5.13 -17.44 -2.06
C LEU A 240 -6.52 -17.96 -2.40
N ARG A 241 -7.28 -17.22 -3.23
CA ARG A 241 -8.62 -17.69 -3.69
C ARG A 241 -8.53 -18.95 -4.51
N LEU A 242 -7.53 -19.04 -5.39
CA LEU A 242 -7.36 -20.20 -6.26
C LEU A 242 -6.91 -21.43 -5.46
N LEU A 243 -5.88 -21.28 -4.61
CA LEU A 243 -5.35 -22.36 -3.76
C LEU A 243 -6.40 -22.87 -2.77
N GLY A 244 -7.25 -21.99 -2.22
CA GLY A 244 -8.34 -22.33 -1.30
C GLY A 244 -9.66 -22.70 -1.97
N SER A 245 -9.70 -22.82 -3.30
CA SER A 245 -10.92 -23.11 -4.04
C SER A 245 -11.41 -24.55 -3.82
N GLY A 246 -12.71 -24.74 -3.77
CA GLY A 246 -13.35 -26.07 -3.59
C GLY A 246 -14.13 -26.18 -2.28
N PRO A 247 -13.87 -27.20 -1.43
CA PRO A 247 -12.72 -28.12 -1.39
C PRO A 247 -12.76 -29.29 -2.42
N ASN A 248 -13.94 -29.70 -2.90
CA ASN A 248 -14.03 -30.89 -3.76
C ASN A 248 -13.83 -30.57 -5.25
N GLY A 249 -14.45 -29.49 -5.73
CA GLY A 249 -14.42 -29.05 -7.13
C GLY A 249 -13.31 -28.05 -7.47
N GLY A 250 -12.30 -27.88 -6.61
CA GLY A 250 -11.21 -26.94 -6.82
C GLY A 250 -9.85 -27.48 -6.32
N LEU A 251 -8.86 -26.59 -6.17
CA LEU A 251 -7.53 -26.99 -5.75
C LEU A 251 -7.50 -27.50 -4.31
N GLY A 252 -8.09 -26.74 -3.38
CA GLY A 252 -8.19 -27.11 -1.97
C GLY A 252 -6.85 -27.39 -1.29
N GLU A 253 -5.77 -26.74 -1.75
CA GLU A 253 -4.42 -26.92 -1.20
C GLU A 253 -4.22 -26.16 0.11
N ILE A 254 -5.04 -25.12 0.35
CA ILE A 254 -5.08 -24.39 1.61
C ILE A 254 -6.53 -24.25 2.09
N ILE A 255 -6.68 -24.05 3.40
CA ILE A 255 -7.97 -23.76 4.04
C ILE A 255 -7.86 -22.35 4.63
N LEU A 256 -8.75 -21.48 4.18
CA LEU A 256 -8.83 -20.10 4.66
C LEU A 256 -9.73 -20.01 5.91
N PRO A 257 -9.47 -19.08 6.85
CA PRO A 257 -10.30 -18.89 8.03
C PRO A 257 -11.77 -18.62 7.69
N ALA A 258 -12.68 -19.31 8.37
CA ALA A 258 -14.12 -19.10 8.27
C ALA A 258 -14.51 -17.87 9.09
N LEU A 259 -14.82 -16.75 8.45
CA LEU A 259 -15.11 -15.49 9.12
C LEU A 259 -16.61 -15.17 9.17
N GLN A 260 -17.37 -15.68 8.22
CA GLN A 260 -18.82 -15.50 8.12
C GLN A 260 -19.46 -16.63 7.32
N ALA A 261 -20.79 -16.77 7.43
CA ALA A 261 -21.55 -17.67 6.57
C ALA A 261 -21.38 -17.27 5.10
N GLY A 262 -20.99 -18.22 4.24
CA GLY A 262 -20.72 -17.96 2.83
C GLY A 262 -21.96 -18.02 1.92
N SER A 263 -23.10 -18.54 2.42
CA SER A 263 -24.32 -18.69 1.66
C SER A 263 -25.53 -18.75 2.57
N SER A 264 -26.64 -18.15 2.13
CA SER A 264 -27.95 -18.26 2.80
C SER A 264 -28.66 -19.58 2.53
N ILE A 265 -28.26 -20.33 1.47
CA ILE A 265 -28.92 -21.55 1.03
C ILE A 265 -28.04 -22.81 1.05
N MET A 266 -26.72 -22.66 1.24
CA MET A 266 -25.76 -23.76 1.28
C MET A 266 -25.09 -23.81 2.66
N PRO A 267 -25.57 -24.61 3.61
CA PRO A 267 -24.95 -24.73 4.93
C PRO A 267 -23.48 -25.16 4.83
N GLY A 268 -22.60 -24.56 5.61
CA GLY A 268 -21.17 -24.89 5.64
C GLY A 268 -20.32 -24.33 4.51
N LYS A 269 -20.89 -23.62 3.53
CA LYS A 269 -20.10 -22.92 2.51
C LYS A 269 -19.38 -21.74 3.13
N VAL A 270 -18.05 -21.66 2.93
CA VAL A 270 -17.19 -20.54 3.35
C VAL A 270 -16.60 -19.89 2.12
N ASN A 271 -16.77 -18.58 1.99
CA ASN A 271 -16.20 -17.79 0.89
C ASN A 271 -14.89 -17.11 1.33
N PRO A 272 -13.95 -16.88 0.39
CA PRO A 272 -12.67 -16.21 0.66
C PRO A 272 -12.84 -14.69 0.77
N VAL A 273 -13.63 -14.23 1.74
CA VAL A 273 -14.12 -12.83 1.82
C VAL A 273 -13.01 -11.79 1.96
N ILE A 274 -11.91 -12.11 2.67
CA ILE A 274 -10.78 -11.19 2.80
C ILE A 274 -10.01 -11.03 1.47
N PRO A 275 -9.60 -12.10 0.77
CA PRO A 275 -9.06 -11.96 -0.58
C PRO A 275 -9.97 -11.21 -1.56
N GLU A 276 -11.29 -11.44 -1.51
CA GLU A 276 -12.25 -10.72 -2.36
C GLU A 276 -12.29 -9.21 -2.04
N MET A 277 -12.28 -8.86 -0.77
CA MET A 277 -12.20 -7.46 -0.32
C MET A 277 -10.90 -6.80 -0.81
N VAL A 278 -9.75 -7.49 -0.71
CA VAL A 278 -8.45 -6.98 -1.21
C VAL A 278 -8.52 -6.68 -2.71
N GLN A 279 -9.16 -7.55 -3.51
CA GLN A 279 -9.33 -7.33 -4.95
C GLN A 279 -10.21 -6.11 -5.26
N GLN A 280 -11.28 -5.90 -4.49
CA GLN A 280 -12.13 -4.70 -4.64
C GLN A 280 -11.37 -3.42 -4.26
N VAL A 281 -10.59 -3.46 -3.19
CA VAL A 281 -9.71 -2.34 -2.80
C VAL A 281 -8.69 -2.05 -3.90
N ALA A 282 -8.09 -3.08 -4.51
CA ALA A 282 -7.16 -2.88 -5.61
C ALA A 282 -7.82 -2.19 -6.81
N ALA A 283 -9.04 -2.57 -7.17
CA ALA A 283 -9.81 -1.92 -8.23
C ALA A 283 -10.05 -0.42 -7.92
N GLN A 284 -10.44 -0.10 -6.68
CA GLN A 284 -10.66 1.28 -6.26
C GLN A 284 -9.36 2.11 -6.31
N VAL A 285 -8.23 1.56 -5.87
CA VAL A 285 -6.93 2.24 -5.90
C VAL A 285 -6.46 2.50 -7.32
N VAL A 286 -6.68 1.55 -8.25
CA VAL A 286 -6.42 1.77 -9.69
C VAL A 286 -7.27 2.92 -10.23
N GLY A 287 -8.55 3.00 -9.86
CA GLY A 287 -9.43 4.11 -10.22
C GLY A 287 -8.95 5.46 -9.66
N ASN A 288 -8.49 5.48 -8.41
CA ASN A 288 -7.92 6.67 -7.79
C ASN A 288 -6.65 7.15 -8.51
N ASP A 289 -5.75 6.24 -8.91
CA ASP A 289 -4.55 6.55 -9.69
C ASP A 289 -4.91 7.16 -11.06
N ALA A 290 -5.90 6.61 -11.75
CA ALA A 290 -6.41 7.17 -13.01
C ALA A 290 -6.96 8.59 -12.80
N THR A 291 -7.71 8.83 -11.71
CA THR A 291 -8.19 10.16 -11.34
C THR A 291 -7.04 11.13 -11.12
N MET A 292 -6.00 10.73 -10.38
CA MET A 292 -4.82 11.56 -10.12
C MET A 292 -4.03 11.86 -11.40
N THR A 293 -3.88 10.87 -12.27
CA THR A 293 -3.23 11.03 -13.58
C THR A 293 -3.97 12.07 -14.42
N PHE A 294 -5.30 12.00 -14.49
CA PHE A 294 -6.09 12.99 -15.23
C PHE A 294 -6.01 14.38 -14.56
N ALA A 295 -6.12 14.45 -13.24
CA ALA A 295 -6.01 15.68 -12.47
C ALA A 295 -4.66 16.41 -12.67
N ALA A 296 -3.57 15.67 -12.88
CA ALA A 296 -2.27 16.25 -13.20
C ALA A 296 -2.28 17.01 -14.53
N THR A 297 -3.08 16.58 -15.52
CA THR A 297 -3.21 17.29 -16.82
C THR A 297 -3.92 18.64 -16.72
N MET A 298 -4.53 18.95 -15.56
CA MET A 298 -5.17 20.24 -15.28
C MET A 298 -4.20 21.30 -14.76
N SER A 299 -2.90 21.02 -14.79
CA SER A 299 -1.84 22.00 -14.56
C SER A 299 -1.76 22.97 -15.74
N THR A 300 -1.89 24.27 -15.45
CA THR A 300 -1.84 25.33 -16.46
C THR A 300 -1.04 26.51 -15.93
N LEU A 301 0.03 26.87 -16.62
CA LEU A 301 0.94 27.93 -16.20
C LEU A 301 1.45 27.67 -14.78
N GLN A 302 1.17 28.51 -13.81
CA GLN A 302 1.78 28.51 -12.48
C GLN A 302 1.00 27.69 -11.42
N LEU A 303 -0.09 27.00 -11.81
CA LEU A 303 -0.91 26.32 -10.81
C LEU A 303 -1.62 25.08 -11.37
N ASN A 304 -1.66 24.00 -10.59
CA ASN A 304 -2.59 22.91 -10.81
C ASN A 304 -3.95 23.25 -10.19
N THR A 305 -5.02 23.01 -10.94
CA THR A 305 -6.40 23.32 -10.52
C THR A 305 -7.25 22.11 -10.18
N ALA A 306 -6.63 21.01 -9.76
CA ALA A 306 -7.30 19.78 -9.32
C ALA A 306 -6.69 19.19 -8.03
N MET A 307 -6.07 20.03 -7.19
CA MET A 307 -5.40 19.60 -5.97
C MET A 307 -6.32 18.90 -4.95
N PRO A 308 -7.58 19.34 -4.72
CA PRO A 308 -8.45 18.69 -3.74
C PRO A 308 -8.80 17.25 -4.11
N VAL A 309 -9.13 16.96 -5.37
CA VAL A 309 -9.44 15.60 -5.81
C VAL A 309 -8.20 14.71 -5.83
N THR A 310 -7.01 15.26 -6.14
CA THR A 310 -5.73 14.56 -6.04
C THR A 310 -5.42 14.16 -4.60
N ALA A 311 -5.54 15.09 -3.66
CA ALA A 311 -5.33 14.83 -2.23
C ALA A 311 -6.29 13.75 -1.70
N ARG A 312 -7.59 13.86 -2.02
CA ARG A 312 -8.60 12.85 -1.64
C ARG A 312 -8.25 11.47 -2.17
N SER A 313 -7.91 11.38 -3.46
CA SER A 313 -7.62 10.11 -4.12
C SER A 313 -6.38 9.42 -3.52
N LEU A 314 -5.31 10.19 -3.23
CA LEU A 314 -4.12 9.65 -2.60
C LEU A 314 -4.40 9.19 -1.17
N MET A 315 -5.04 10.03 -0.34
CA MET A 315 -5.36 9.69 1.04
C MET A 315 -6.29 8.48 1.14
N SER A 316 -7.31 8.39 0.28
CA SER A 316 -8.19 7.23 0.16
C SER A 316 -7.39 5.97 -0.16
N SER A 317 -6.49 6.03 -1.13
CA SER A 317 -5.66 4.88 -1.52
C SER A 317 -4.76 4.39 -0.38
N ILE A 318 -4.13 5.30 0.35
CA ILE A 318 -3.27 4.96 1.51
C ILE A 318 -4.09 4.25 2.60
N HIS A 319 -5.26 4.80 2.96
CA HIS A 319 -6.12 4.21 3.99
C HIS A 319 -6.69 2.86 3.58
N LEU A 320 -7.18 2.73 2.34
CA LEU A 320 -7.72 1.48 1.84
C LEU A 320 -6.66 0.38 1.82
N LEU A 321 -5.45 0.67 1.36
CA LEU A 321 -4.34 -0.29 1.33
C LEU A 321 -3.88 -0.68 2.74
N ALA A 322 -3.78 0.26 3.66
CA ALA A 322 -3.41 -0.03 5.04
C ALA A 322 -4.42 -0.98 5.69
N ASN A 323 -5.72 -0.69 5.56
CA ASN A 323 -6.78 -1.54 6.11
C ASN A 323 -6.82 -2.92 5.42
N ALA A 324 -6.68 -2.97 4.09
CA ALA A 324 -6.69 -4.22 3.34
C ALA A 324 -5.49 -5.11 3.72
N ALA A 325 -4.29 -4.55 3.83
CA ALA A 325 -3.09 -5.28 4.25
C ALA A 325 -3.20 -5.78 5.69
N SER A 326 -3.75 -4.96 6.60
CA SER A 326 -3.99 -5.34 8.00
C SER A 326 -4.98 -6.50 8.13
N LEU A 327 -6.09 -6.44 7.39
CA LEU A 327 -7.09 -7.51 7.40
C LEU A 327 -6.57 -8.77 6.71
N LEU A 328 -5.82 -8.63 5.62
CA LEU A 328 -5.18 -9.76 4.94
C LEU A 328 -4.22 -10.48 5.88
N ASP A 329 -3.38 -9.74 6.62
CA ASP A 329 -2.50 -10.29 7.64
C ASP A 329 -3.29 -10.99 8.76
N ALA A 330 -4.10 -10.24 9.50
CA ALA A 330 -4.68 -10.68 10.76
C ALA A 330 -5.82 -11.71 10.60
N LYS A 331 -6.59 -11.63 9.51
CA LYS A 331 -7.81 -12.42 9.29
C LYS A 331 -7.67 -13.48 8.21
N CYS A 332 -6.55 -13.50 7.48
CA CYS A 332 -6.33 -14.49 6.43
C CYS A 332 -4.98 -15.20 6.63
N ILE A 333 -3.85 -14.51 6.43
CA ILE A 333 -2.51 -15.13 6.39
C ILE A 333 -2.17 -15.89 7.68
N ARG A 334 -2.41 -15.29 8.85
CA ARG A 334 -2.10 -15.92 10.15
C ARG A 334 -2.92 -17.16 10.46
N GLY A 335 -4.08 -17.31 9.82
CA GLY A 335 -4.99 -18.42 10.06
C GLY A 335 -5.06 -19.44 8.92
N ILE A 336 -4.16 -19.37 7.94
CA ILE A 336 -4.10 -20.35 6.86
C ILE A 336 -3.68 -21.71 7.41
N GLU A 337 -4.47 -22.74 7.09
CA GLU A 337 -4.10 -24.13 7.23
C GLU A 337 -3.73 -24.71 5.86
N VAL A 338 -2.78 -25.64 5.83
CA VAL A 338 -2.23 -26.21 4.59
C VAL A 338 -2.55 -27.70 4.52
N ASP A 339 -3.26 -28.13 3.48
CA ASP A 339 -3.47 -29.54 3.17
C ASP A 339 -2.21 -30.14 2.51
N ARG A 340 -1.23 -30.49 3.36
CA ARG A 340 0.06 -31.04 2.91
C ARG A 340 -0.12 -32.33 2.12
N GLU A 341 -1.09 -33.15 2.51
CA GLU A 341 -1.34 -34.43 1.85
C GLU A 341 -1.88 -34.23 0.42
N ARG A 342 -2.79 -33.28 0.25
CA ARG A 342 -3.30 -32.90 -1.08
C ARG A 342 -2.19 -32.32 -1.95
N MET A 343 -1.38 -31.40 -1.41
CA MET A 343 -0.23 -30.82 -2.13
C MET A 343 0.73 -31.92 -2.60
N ARG A 344 1.12 -32.83 -1.70
CA ARG A 344 2.01 -33.95 -1.99
C ARG A 344 1.41 -34.86 -3.07
N ARG A 345 0.17 -35.29 -2.92
CA ARG A 345 -0.53 -36.17 -3.85
C ARG A 345 -0.66 -35.54 -5.26
N ASN A 346 -0.92 -34.22 -5.34
CA ASN A 346 -0.95 -33.52 -6.62
C ASN A 346 0.43 -33.53 -7.30
N ALA A 347 1.50 -33.32 -6.52
CA ALA A 347 2.87 -33.38 -7.03
C ALA A 347 3.28 -34.78 -7.51
N GLU A 348 2.94 -35.82 -6.76
CA GLU A 348 3.24 -37.22 -7.09
C GLU A 348 2.50 -37.74 -8.33
N ARG A 349 1.30 -37.24 -8.58
CA ARG A 349 0.49 -37.62 -9.74
C ARG A 349 0.88 -36.93 -11.03
N SER A 350 1.61 -35.85 -10.95
CA SER A 350 1.94 -35.07 -12.15
C SER A 350 3.01 -35.77 -13.00
N PRO A 351 2.81 -35.86 -14.32
CA PRO A 351 3.84 -36.34 -15.25
C PRO A 351 5.14 -35.54 -15.21
N ALA A 352 5.12 -34.31 -14.68
CA ALA A 352 6.30 -33.45 -14.55
C ALA A 352 7.39 -34.04 -13.64
N ILE A 353 7.06 -35.02 -12.77
CA ILE A 353 8.04 -35.76 -11.94
C ILE A 353 9.13 -36.44 -12.82
N VAL A 354 8.77 -36.83 -14.03
CA VAL A 354 9.69 -37.41 -15.02
C VAL A 354 10.79 -36.44 -15.44
N THR A 355 10.53 -35.13 -15.39
CA THR A 355 11.54 -34.13 -15.72
C THR A 355 12.78 -34.23 -14.81
N ALA A 356 12.61 -34.64 -13.55
CA ALA A 356 13.73 -34.91 -12.64
C ALA A 356 14.48 -36.21 -12.95
N LEU A 357 13.81 -37.17 -13.53
CA LEU A 357 14.39 -38.46 -13.88
C LEU A 357 15.09 -38.40 -15.25
N ALA A 358 14.62 -37.55 -16.17
CA ALA A 358 15.16 -37.45 -17.52
C ALA A 358 16.69 -37.27 -17.58
N PRO A 359 17.38 -36.50 -16.73
CA PRO A 359 18.85 -36.43 -16.73
C PRO A 359 19.53 -37.73 -16.35
N ARG A 360 18.86 -38.65 -15.60
CA ARG A 360 19.42 -39.91 -15.13
C ARG A 360 19.12 -41.08 -16.09
N ILE A 361 17.93 -41.12 -16.67
CA ILE A 361 17.45 -42.24 -17.48
C ILE A 361 17.36 -41.92 -18.98
N GLY A 362 17.53 -40.66 -19.38
CA GLY A 362 17.35 -40.16 -20.73
C GLY A 362 15.90 -39.78 -21.06
N TYR A 363 15.72 -38.83 -21.98
CA TYR A 363 14.41 -38.27 -22.35
C TYR A 363 13.45 -39.33 -22.90
N ASP A 364 13.93 -40.21 -23.78
CA ASP A 364 13.06 -41.24 -24.42
C ASP A 364 12.57 -42.28 -23.41
N ALA A 365 13.40 -42.68 -22.44
CA ALA A 365 13.00 -43.58 -21.37
C ALA A 365 12.01 -42.89 -20.42
N ALA A 366 12.21 -41.63 -20.13
CA ALA A 366 11.31 -40.80 -19.35
C ALA A 366 9.92 -40.67 -20.02
N THR A 367 9.86 -40.40 -21.32
CA THR A 367 8.61 -40.32 -22.10
C THR A 367 7.87 -41.67 -22.12
N LYS A 368 8.59 -42.79 -22.25
CA LYS A 368 7.99 -44.13 -22.18
C LYS A 368 7.35 -44.43 -20.82
N LEU A 369 7.96 -43.94 -19.73
CA LEU A 369 7.38 -44.12 -18.39
C LEU A 369 6.07 -43.34 -18.24
N VAL A 370 5.97 -42.14 -18.78
CA VAL A 370 4.71 -41.37 -18.78
C VAL A 370 3.59 -42.13 -19.50
N HIS A 371 3.85 -42.57 -20.74
CA HIS A 371 2.84 -43.33 -21.52
C HIS A 371 2.42 -44.62 -20.86
N GLN A 372 3.38 -45.31 -20.22
CA GLN A 372 3.06 -46.54 -19.48
C GLN A 372 2.18 -46.30 -18.25
N ALA A 373 2.45 -45.21 -17.51
CA ALA A 373 1.63 -44.82 -16.38
C ALA A 373 0.18 -44.47 -16.83
N GLU A 374 0.05 -43.76 -17.94
CA GLU A 374 -1.25 -43.42 -18.54
C GLU A 374 -2.00 -44.67 -18.99
N GLU A 375 -1.35 -45.60 -19.74
CA GLU A 375 -1.93 -46.84 -20.25
C GLU A 375 -2.41 -47.80 -19.12
N GLN A 376 -1.64 -47.84 -18.00
CA GLN A 376 -1.96 -48.69 -16.86
C GLN A 376 -2.92 -48.05 -15.86
N GLY A 377 -3.20 -46.76 -16.00
CA GLY A 377 -4.05 -46.01 -15.07
C GLY A 377 -3.48 -45.87 -13.67
N VAL A 378 -2.14 -46.01 -13.52
CA VAL A 378 -1.41 -45.85 -12.26
C VAL A 378 -0.70 -44.52 -12.20
N SER A 379 -0.35 -44.04 -10.99
CA SER A 379 0.48 -42.85 -10.88
C SER A 379 1.92 -43.17 -11.33
N LEU A 380 2.61 -42.18 -11.86
CA LEU A 380 4.00 -42.33 -12.24
C LEU A 380 4.88 -42.71 -11.05
N ALA A 381 4.53 -42.24 -9.86
CA ALA A 381 5.14 -42.58 -8.60
C ALA A 381 5.07 -44.08 -8.31
N GLU A 382 3.88 -44.66 -8.41
CA GLU A 382 3.65 -46.13 -8.23
C GLU A 382 4.44 -46.94 -9.27
N LEU A 383 4.52 -46.49 -10.53
CA LEU A 383 5.29 -47.15 -11.58
C LEU A 383 6.80 -47.13 -11.32
N ILE A 384 7.32 -46.00 -10.79
CA ILE A 384 8.73 -45.85 -10.44
C ILE A 384 9.12 -46.72 -9.25
N GLU A 385 8.28 -46.77 -8.21
CA GLU A 385 8.46 -47.64 -7.04
C GLU A 385 8.48 -49.14 -7.40
N GLN A 386 7.57 -49.57 -8.30
CA GLN A 386 7.51 -50.97 -8.76
C GLN A 386 8.77 -51.40 -9.55
N ARG A 387 9.53 -50.48 -10.09
CA ARG A 387 10.66 -50.78 -10.97
C ARG A 387 12.04 -50.69 -10.27
N ASP A 388 12.07 -50.30 -8.99
CA ASP A 388 13.30 -50.11 -8.22
C ASP A 388 14.35 -49.22 -8.96
N VAL A 389 13.86 -48.23 -9.68
CA VAL A 389 14.70 -47.30 -10.44
C VAL A 389 15.28 -46.26 -9.50
N GLY A 390 16.22 -46.74 -8.63
CA GLY A 390 17.05 -45.95 -7.74
C GLY A 390 16.32 -45.44 -6.50
N ALA A 391 16.58 -46.12 -5.41
CA ALA A 391 16.01 -45.93 -4.08
C ALA A 391 16.27 -44.56 -3.46
N SER A 392 15.55 -43.55 -3.87
CA SER A 392 15.24 -42.43 -2.96
C SER A 392 13.70 -42.37 -2.87
N PRO A 393 13.11 -42.24 -1.69
CA PRO A 393 11.69 -42.03 -1.56
C PRO A 393 11.26 -40.89 -2.51
N ILE A 394 10.18 -41.06 -3.26
CA ILE A 394 9.70 -40.07 -4.22
C ILE A 394 9.60 -38.67 -3.59
N GLY A 395 9.26 -38.61 -2.30
CA GLY A 395 9.25 -37.37 -1.53
C GLY A 395 10.60 -36.65 -1.48
N ASP A 396 11.71 -37.38 -1.31
CA ASP A 396 13.06 -36.82 -1.27
C ASP A 396 13.50 -36.36 -2.68
N ALA A 397 13.12 -37.11 -3.71
CA ALA A 397 13.36 -36.74 -5.10
C ALA A 397 12.59 -35.47 -5.48
N LEU A 398 11.33 -35.37 -5.11
CA LEU A 398 10.51 -34.15 -5.30
C LEU A 398 11.09 -32.96 -4.57
N LEU A 399 11.53 -33.13 -3.30
CA LEU A 399 12.13 -32.05 -2.54
C LEU A 399 13.48 -31.63 -3.14
N ALA A 400 14.28 -32.58 -3.66
CA ALA A 400 15.53 -32.25 -4.34
C ALA A 400 15.30 -31.41 -5.61
N MET A 401 14.19 -31.63 -6.34
CA MET A 401 13.82 -30.81 -7.50
C MET A 401 13.48 -29.36 -7.17
N THR A 402 13.14 -29.06 -5.92
CA THR A 402 12.75 -27.71 -5.50
C THR A 402 13.96 -26.81 -5.18
N ARG A 403 15.18 -27.36 -5.20
CA ARG A 403 16.43 -26.64 -4.93
C ARG A 403 17.13 -26.30 -6.23
N PRO A 404 17.81 -25.13 -6.32
CA PRO A 404 18.73 -24.87 -7.42
C PRO A 404 19.76 -26.00 -7.52
N ALA A 405 20.15 -26.39 -8.73
CA ALA A 405 21.33 -27.22 -8.93
C ALA A 405 22.54 -26.42 -8.44
N ASP A 406 23.40 -27.05 -7.61
CA ASP A 406 24.67 -26.48 -7.18
C ASP A 406 25.59 -26.20 -8.37
#